data_c20c440a982dde621ebe88aceddea673
#
_entry.id   c20c440a982dde621ebe88aceddea673
#
_cell.length_a   1.000
_cell.length_b   1.000
_cell.length_c   1.000
_cell.angle_alpha   90.00
_cell.angle_beta   90.00
_cell.angle_gamma   90.00
#
_symmetry.space_group_name_H-M   'P 1'
#
loop_
_entity.id
_entity.type
_entity.pdbx_description
1 polymer ?
#
loop_
_entity_poly.entity_id
_entity_poly.type
_entity_poly.pdbx_seq_one_letter_code
_entity_poly.pdbx_strand_id
1 'polypeptide(L)'
;MSQLPLPERINAMLPQTQCTRCGYPTCLAYAEAIAGDAADINQCPPGGADGVAALAQLLRREPKPLDPAHGFEAAPVVAFIDEDVCIGCTKCIQACPVDAIVGAAKRMHTIIAAECTGCGLCLPPCPVDCIALSPTADRPLSRKAVLEGAARARARFDERNTRFSCAGQTPPSFVEAAEAAMVSGGIRIIAAAVAPTEAGERDARPISRSAVLEAIARGKARRQARAKDPSTR
;
A
#
# COMPACT_ATOMS: atom_id res chain seq x y z
N MET A 1 3.16 28.79 1.68
CA MET A 1 3.77 27.63 1.01
C MET A 1 4.98 27.97 0.13
N SER A 2 5.24 29.22 -0.20
CA SER A 2 6.38 29.63 -1.09
C SER A 2 7.77 29.62 -0.42
N GLN A 3 7.85 29.40 0.89
CA GLN A 3 9.12 29.41 1.64
C GLN A 3 9.71 28.00 1.88
N LEU A 4 8.98 26.94 1.59
CA LEU A 4 9.48 25.57 1.77
C LEU A 4 10.42 25.17 0.62
N PRO A 5 11.48 24.38 0.87
CA PRO A 5 12.31 23.78 -0.16
C PRO A 5 11.49 23.01 -1.19
N LEU A 6 11.97 22.94 -2.43
CA LEU A 6 11.23 22.27 -3.51
C LEU A 6 10.84 20.83 -3.20
N PRO A 7 11.72 19.98 -2.62
CA PRO A 7 11.34 18.61 -2.23
C PRO A 7 10.15 18.57 -1.28
N GLU A 8 10.10 19.46 -0.29
CA GLU A 8 9.00 19.53 0.68
C GLU A 8 7.67 19.98 0.04
N ARG A 9 7.75 20.88 -0.94
CA ARG A 9 6.57 21.31 -1.70
C ARG A 9 6.03 20.17 -2.55
N ILE A 10 6.90 19.39 -3.21
CA ILE A 10 6.54 18.19 -3.96
C ILE A 10 5.95 17.14 -3.01
N ASN A 11 6.63 16.85 -1.89
CA ASN A 11 6.21 15.88 -0.90
C ASN A 11 4.82 16.18 -0.33
N ALA A 12 4.49 17.46 -0.10
CA ALA A 12 3.17 17.89 0.36
C ALA A 12 2.04 17.60 -0.66
N MET A 13 2.39 17.36 -1.92
CA MET A 13 1.45 17.02 -3.00
C MET A 13 1.28 15.51 -3.20
N LEU A 14 2.10 14.68 -2.55
CA LEU A 14 2.05 13.23 -2.66
C LEU A 14 1.01 12.61 -1.70
N PRO A 15 0.46 11.44 -2.01
CA PRO A 15 -0.61 10.79 -1.24
C PRO A 15 -0.16 10.24 0.12
N GLN A 16 1.14 10.25 0.42
CA GLN A 16 1.74 9.81 1.69
C GLN A 16 1.41 8.36 2.11
N THR A 17 1.10 7.51 1.15
CA THR A 17 0.82 6.09 1.40
C THR A 17 2.05 5.28 1.77
N GLN A 18 3.25 5.81 1.51
CA GLN A 18 4.56 5.16 1.76
C GLN A 18 4.66 3.75 1.16
N CYS A 19 4.01 3.53 0.00
CA CYS A 19 3.78 2.21 -0.59
C CYS A 19 4.93 1.68 -1.43
N THR A 20 5.98 2.47 -1.66
CA THR A 20 7.18 2.15 -2.46
C THR A 20 6.93 1.83 -3.95
N ARG A 21 5.69 1.89 -4.46
CA ARG A 21 5.36 1.54 -5.85
C ARG A 21 6.10 2.38 -6.89
N CYS A 22 6.45 3.62 -6.55
CA CYS A 22 7.27 4.50 -7.39
C CYS A 22 8.76 4.09 -7.48
N GLY A 23 9.17 3.01 -6.79
CA GLY A 23 10.57 2.57 -6.71
C GLY A 23 11.40 3.26 -5.63
N TYR A 24 10.81 4.18 -4.87
CA TYR A 24 11.50 4.92 -3.80
C TYR A 24 11.03 4.47 -2.42
N PRO A 25 11.91 4.48 -1.40
CA PRO A 25 11.61 3.96 -0.07
C PRO A 25 10.54 4.76 0.68
N THR A 26 10.41 6.04 0.38
CA THR A 26 9.44 6.94 1.00
C THR A 26 8.90 7.94 0.00
N CYS A 27 7.76 8.57 0.31
CA CYS A 27 7.23 9.66 -0.50
C CYS A 27 8.18 10.87 -0.54
N LEU A 28 8.91 11.13 0.56
CA LEU A 28 9.92 12.19 0.59
C LEU A 28 11.09 11.88 -0.35
N ALA A 29 11.62 10.66 -0.33
CA ALA A 29 12.71 10.25 -1.22
C ALA A 29 12.31 10.36 -2.71
N TYR A 30 11.06 10.04 -3.05
CA TYR A 30 10.53 10.28 -4.40
C TYR A 30 10.46 11.78 -4.71
N ALA A 31 10.01 12.61 -3.76
CA ALA A 31 9.97 14.06 -3.93
C ALA A 31 11.36 14.68 -4.11
N GLU A 32 12.37 14.20 -3.39
CA GLU A 32 13.77 14.59 -3.54
C GLU A 32 14.32 14.20 -4.91
N ALA A 33 14.02 12.98 -5.38
CA ALA A 33 14.41 12.51 -6.71
C ALA A 33 13.78 13.34 -7.84
N ILE A 34 12.51 13.72 -7.72
CA ILE A 34 11.84 14.63 -8.67
C ILE A 34 12.52 16.01 -8.66
N ALA A 35 12.82 16.55 -7.48
CA ALA A 35 13.44 17.86 -7.32
C ALA A 35 14.87 17.89 -7.89
N GLY A 36 15.57 16.76 -7.85
CA GLY A 36 16.92 16.56 -8.42
C GLY A 36 16.95 16.05 -9.87
N ASP A 37 15.80 16.02 -10.56
CA ASP A 37 15.66 15.49 -11.93
C ASP A 37 16.08 14.02 -12.11
N ALA A 38 16.14 13.26 -11.01
CA ALA A 38 16.46 11.83 -11.01
C ALA A 38 15.20 10.93 -11.18
N ALA A 39 14.00 11.49 -11.02
CA ALA A 39 12.74 10.80 -11.23
C ALA A 39 11.75 11.65 -12.03
N ASP A 40 10.87 10.97 -12.76
CA ASP A 40 9.76 11.64 -13.46
C ASP A 40 8.55 11.82 -12.51
N ILE A 41 7.63 12.74 -12.86
CA ILE A 41 6.48 13.12 -12.05
C ILE A 41 5.32 12.10 -12.08
N ASN A 42 5.38 11.10 -12.96
CA ASN A 42 4.29 10.19 -13.29
C ASN A 42 4.44 8.76 -12.71
N GLN A 43 5.35 8.56 -11.74
CA GLN A 43 5.66 7.23 -11.16
C GLN A 43 4.81 6.89 -9.92
N CYS A 44 3.82 7.70 -9.54
CA CYS A 44 3.04 7.49 -8.32
C CYS A 44 1.58 7.07 -8.62
N PRO A 45 1.24 5.75 -8.68
CA PRO A 45 -0.12 5.30 -8.95
C PRO A 45 -1.16 5.78 -7.93
N PRO A 46 -0.88 5.79 -6.59
CA PRO A 46 -1.85 6.32 -5.63
C PRO A 46 -2.10 7.83 -5.74
N GLY A 47 -1.19 8.56 -6.40
CA GLY A 47 -1.36 9.99 -6.68
C GLY A 47 -2.33 10.24 -7.84
N GLY A 48 -2.48 9.25 -8.71
CA GLY A 48 -3.36 9.31 -9.87
C GLY A 48 -2.97 10.35 -10.92
N ALA A 49 -3.79 10.47 -11.95
CA ALA A 49 -3.61 11.47 -13.00
C ALA A 49 -3.67 12.90 -12.43
N ASP A 50 -4.53 13.16 -11.46
CA ASP A 50 -4.64 14.45 -10.77
C ASP A 50 -3.35 14.82 -10.02
N GLY A 51 -2.66 13.82 -9.45
CA GLY A 51 -1.36 14.00 -8.80
C GLY A 51 -0.29 14.42 -9.78
N VAL A 52 -0.23 13.75 -10.94
CA VAL A 52 0.70 14.11 -12.03
C VAL A 52 0.43 15.53 -12.53
N ALA A 53 -0.85 15.88 -12.79
CA ALA A 53 -1.21 17.22 -13.24
C ALA A 53 -0.80 18.31 -12.25
N ALA A 54 -1.01 18.06 -10.94
CA ALA A 54 -0.62 18.99 -9.89
C ALA A 54 0.91 19.16 -9.78
N LEU A 55 1.69 18.07 -9.92
CA LEU A 55 3.16 18.13 -9.96
C LEU A 55 3.66 18.85 -11.21
N ALA A 56 3.06 18.58 -12.37
CA ALA A 56 3.35 19.25 -13.62
C ALA A 56 3.15 20.76 -13.50
N GLN A 57 2.04 21.19 -12.91
CA GLN A 57 1.77 22.61 -12.65
C GLN A 57 2.79 23.22 -11.69
N LEU A 58 3.13 22.54 -10.59
CA LEU A 58 4.11 23.03 -9.60
C LEU A 58 5.49 23.25 -10.25
N LEU A 59 5.89 22.32 -11.11
CA LEU A 59 7.22 22.27 -11.72
C LEU A 59 7.29 22.96 -13.09
N ARG A 60 6.14 23.44 -13.61
CA ARG A 60 6.00 24.01 -14.96
C ARG A 60 6.48 23.04 -16.04
N ARG A 61 6.11 21.77 -15.91
CA ARG A 61 6.38 20.69 -16.87
C ARG A 61 5.10 20.29 -17.59
N GLU A 62 5.24 19.64 -18.74
CA GLU A 62 4.11 19.01 -19.42
C GLU A 62 3.57 17.83 -18.57
N PRO A 63 2.23 17.73 -18.39
CA PRO A 63 1.64 16.57 -17.75
C PRO A 63 1.82 15.33 -18.63
N LYS A 64 2.12 14.19 -17.99
CA LYS A 64 2.31 12.90 -18.66
C LYS A 64 1.28 11.89 -18.14
N PRO A 65 0.93 10.85 -18.91
CA PRO A 65 0.17 9.72 -18.37
C PRO A 65 0.98 9.02 -17.26
N LEU A 66 0.30 8.35 -16.34
CA LEU A 66 0.95 7.50 -15.35
C LEU A 66 1.82 6.45 -16.05
N ASP A 67 3.00 6.21 -15.50
CA ASP A 67 3.90 5.19 -16.00
C ASP A 67 3.39 3.79 -15.59
N PRO A 68 2.99 2.94 -16.56
CA PRO A 68 2.45 1.63 -16.29
C PRO A 68 3.47 0.67 -15.63
N ALA A 69 4.78 0.95 -15.72
CA ALA A 69 5.81 0.17 -15.04
C ALA A 69 5.67 0.22 -13.51
N HIS A 70 5.07 1.29 -12.97
CA HIS A 70 4.81 1.48 -11.55
C HIS A 70 3.38 1.07 -11.14
N GLY A 71 2.53 0.68 -12.09
CA GLY A 71 1.14 0.30 -11.90
C GLY A 71 0.14 1.37 -12.29
N PHE A 72 -1.11 1.16 -11.90
CA PHE A 72 -2.24 2.00 -12.32
C PHE A 72 -2.93 2.63 -11.12
N GLU A 73 -3.62 3.73 -11.37
CA GLU A 73 -4.56 4.31 -10.42
C GLU A 73 -5.69 3.32 -10.14
N ALA A 74 -6.00 3.10 -8.88
CA ALA A 74 -7.00 2.12 -8.45
C ALA A 74 -7.89 2.68 -7.33
N ALA A 75 -9.03 2.05 -7.16
CA ALA A 75 -9.90 2.30 -6.02
C ALA A 75 -9.16 2.08 -4.69
N PRO A 76 -9.49 2.85 -3.64
CA PRO A 76 -8.85 2.69 -2.34
C PRO A 76 -9.17 1.34 -1.73
N VAL A 77 -8.17 0.77 -1.06
CA VAL A 77 -8.29 -0.51 -0.37
C VAL A 77 -7.87 -0.37 1.08
N VAL A 78 -8.40 -1.23 1.94
CA VAL A 78 -7.98 -1.39 3.32
C VAL A 78 -7.55 -2.83 3.56
N ALA A 79 -6.52 -3.04 4.36
CA ALA A 79 -6.11 -4.38 4.73
C ALA A 79 -7.05 -4.95 5.79
N PHE A 80 -7.28 -6.25 5.74
CA PHE A 80 -8.05 -7.03 6.69
C PHE A 80 -7.22 -8.22 7.15
N ILE A 81 -7.24 -8.51 8.46
CA ILE A 81 -6.57 -9.68 9.05
C ILE A 81 -7.63 -10.70 9.48
N ASP A 82 -7.49 -11.94 9.01
CA ASP A 82 -8.25 -13.07 9.54
C ASP A 82 -7.66 -13.44 10.93
N GLU A 83 -8.34 -12.99 11.97
CA GLU A 83 -7.88 -13.12 13.36
C GLU A 83 -7.80 -14.59 13.81
N ASP A 84 -8.68 -15.47 13.27
CA ASP A 84 -8.67 -16.92 13.57
C ASP A 84 -7.43 -17.64 13.01
N VAL A 85 -6.80 -17.05 11.97
CA VAL A 85 -5.63 -17.59 11.31
C VAL A 85 -4.36 -16.92 11.79
N CYS A 86 -4.47 -15.72 12.36
CA CYS A 86 -3.34 -14.92 12.81
C CYS A 86 -2.60 -15.62 13.96
N ILE A 87 -1.29 -15.84 13.78
CA ILE A 87 -0.41 -16.49 14.78
C ILE A 87 0.31 -15.49 15.69
N GLY A 88 0.08 -14.19 15.54
CA GLY A 88 0.72 -13.17 16.36
C GLY A 88 2.22 -13.02 16.14
N CYS A 89 2.72 -13.17 14.88
CA CYS A 89 4.14 -13.12 14.57
C CYS A 89 4.75 -11.70 14.52
N THR A 90 3.94 -10.66 14.62
CA THR A 90 4.27 -9.22 14.59
C THR A 90 4.92 -8.67 13.32
N LYS A 91 5.21 -9.47 12.30
CA LYS A 91 5.87 -9.04 11.07
C LYS A 91 5.07 -7.96 10.30
N CYS A 92 3.74 -8.07 10.26
CA CYS A 92 2.87 -7.08 9.64
C CYS A 92 2.89 -5.73 10.38
N ILE A 93 3.02 -5.73 11.73
CA ILE A 93 3.17 -4.52 12.54
C ILE A 93 4.49 -3.80 12.15
N GLN A 94 5.58 -4.55 12.05
CA GLN A 94 6.88 -4.01 11.65
C GLN A 94 6.86 -3.42 10.24
N ALA A 95 6.13 -4.05 9.33
CA ALA A 95 6.02 -3.61 7.94
C ALA A 95 5.04 -2.45 7.72
N CYS A 96 4.18 -2.12 8.70
CA CYS A 96 3.20 -1.05 8.51
C CYS A 96 3.85 0.33 8.64
N PRO A 97 3.87 1.18 7.60
CA PRO A 97 4.55 2.47 7.64
C PRO A 97 3.83 3.51 8.52
N VAL A 98 2.56 3.29 8.84
CA VAL A 98 1.71 4.24 9.56
C VAL A 98 1.13 3.67 10.85
N ASP A 99 1.68 2.55 11.35
CA ASP A 99 1.22 1.87 12.58
C ASP A 99 -0.30 1.62 12.64
N ALA A 100 -0.88 1.31 11.48
CA ALA A 100 -2.31 1.00 11.40
C ALA A 100 -2.65 -0.42 11.90
N ILE A 101 -1.68 -1.20 12.39
CA ILE A 101 -1.87 -2.58 12.85
C ILE A 101 -1.57 -2.65 14.35
N VAL A 102 -2.53 -3.14 15.12
CA VAL A 102 -2.40 -3.33 16.56
C VAL A 102 -2.38 -4.81 16.91
N GLY A 103 -1.72 -5.14 18.00
CA GLY A 103 -1.55 -6.51 18.48
C GLY A 103 -0.24 -6.68 19.25
N ALA A 104 0.09 -7.91 19.60
CA ALA A 104 1.32 -8.24 20.31
C ALA A 104 1.84 -9.62 19.90
N ALA A 105 3.09 -9.93 20.28
CA ALA A 105 3.67 -11.26 20.07
C ALA A 105 2.78 -12.36 20.68
N LYS A 106 2.49 -13.40 19.90
CA LYS A 106 1.59 -14.52 20.26
C LYS A 106 0.13 -14.12 20.56
N ARG A 107 -0.29 -12.94 20.15
CA ARG A 107 -1.68 -12.47 20.18
C ARG A 107 -2.11 -12.14 18.76
N MET A 108 -3.40 -12.29 18.45
CA MET A 108 -3.94 -11.88 17.15
C MET A 108 -3.70 -10.40 16.91
N HIS A 109 -3.61 -10.04 15.61
CA HIS A 109 -3.47 -8.66 15.19
C HIS A 109 -4.76 -8.21 14.50
N THR A 110 -5.04 -6.92 14.59
CA THR A 110 -6.16 -6.30 13.89
C THR A 110 -5.73 -4.99 13.23
N ILE A 111 -6.53 -4.50 12.28
CA ILE A 111 -6.23 -3.30 11.50
C ILE A 111 -7.13 -2.15 11.96
N ILE A 112 -6.54 -0.99 12.23
CA ILE A 112 -7.27 0.26 12.39
C ILE A 112 -7.58 0.78 10.98
N ALA A 113 -8.77 0.44 10.46
CA ALA A 113 -9.14 0.71 9.07
C ALA A 113 -9.02 2.21 8.70
N ALA A 114 -9.35 3.11 9.63
CA ALA A 114 -9.27 4.56 9.42
C ALA A 114 -7.82 5.08 9.22
N GLU A 115 -6.82 4.31 9.65
CA GLU A 115 -5.41 4.66 9.56
C GLU A 115 -4.69 3.89 8.45
N CYS A 116 -5.34 2.87 7.88
CA CYS A 116 -4.75 2.05 6.84
C CYS A 116 -4.69 2.82 5.52
N THR A 117 -3.49 2.95 4.95
CA THR A 117 -3.27 3.62 3.64
C THR A 117 -3.44 2.70 2.44
N GLY A 118 -3.75 1.41 2.64
CA GLY A 118 -3.88 0.43 1.55
C GLY A 118 -2.56 0.11 0.81
N CYS A 119 -1.42 0.39 1.42
CA CYS A 119 -0.11 0.21 0.79
C CYS A 119 0.23 -1.25 0.44
N GLY A 120 -0.34 -2.22 1.15
CA GLY A 120 -0.12 -3.65 0.92
C GLY A 120 1.18 -4.22 1.49
N LEU A 121 2.04 -3.42 2.12
CA LEU A 121 3.35 -3.85 2.64
C LEU A 121 3.28 -4.90 3.77
N CYS A 122 2.11 -5.06 4.39
CA CYS A 122 1.90 -6.06 5.43
C CYS A 122 1.63 -7.48 4.88
N LEU A 123 1.31 -7.62 3.58
CA LEU A 123 0.97 -8.91 3.00
C LEU A 123 2.18 -9.85 2.84
N PRO A 124 3.29 -9.40 2.18
CA PRO A 124 4.43 -10.27 1.91
C PRO A 124 5.08 -10.89 3.15
N PRO A 125 5.25 -10.17 4.28
CA PRO A 125 5.89 -10.73 5.45
C PRO A 125 4.98 -11.67 6.26
N CYS A 126 3.70 -11.80 5.91
CA CYS A 126 2.78 -12.68 6.64
C CYS A 126 3.05 -14.16 6.33
N PRO A 127 3.55 -14.99 7.28
CA PRO A 127 3.93 -16.36 6.99
C PRO A 127 2.73 -17.31 6.84
N VAL A 128 1.53 -16.85 7.20
CA VAL A 128 0.29 -17.66 7.16
C VAL A 128 -0.75 -17.09 6.21
N ASP A 129 -0.39 -16.06 5.43
CA ASP A 129 -1.26 -15.41 4.43
C ASP A 129 -2.65 -15.04 4.98
N CYS A 130 -2.71 -14.57 6.23
CA CYS A 130 -3.96 -14.21 6.89
C CYS A 130 -4.42 -12.77 6.58
N ILE A 131 -3.72 -12.06 5.69
CA ILE A 131 -4.02 -10.66 5.37
C ILE A 131 -4.55 -10.56 3.95
N ALA A 132 -5.66 -9.85 3.78
CA ALA A 132 -6.26 -9.56 2.49
C ALA A 132 -6.49 -8.04 2.32
N LEU A 133 -6.57 -7.57 1.08
CA LEU A 133 -6.99 -6.20 0.77
C LEU A 133 -8.45 -6.21 0.34
N SER A 134 -9.23 -5.30 0.90
CA SER A 134 -10.65 -5.13 0.60
C SER A 134 -10.91 -3.74 0.04
N PRO A 135 -11.58 -3.59 -1.11
CA PRO A 135 -11.95 -2.27 -1.64
C PRO A 135 -12.88 -1.53 -0.67
N THR A 136 -12.67 -0.24 -0.52
CA THR A 136 -13.52 0.65 0.29
C THR A 136 -14.38 1.58 -0.58
N ALA A 137 -14.11 1.63 -1.88
CA ALA A 137 -14.91 2.33 -2.88
C ALA A 137 -14.77 1.64 -4.24
N ASP A 138 -15.67 1.97 -5.18
CA ASP A 138 -15.69 1.37 -6.52
C ASP A 138 -14.78 2.12 -7.52
N ARG A 139 -14.31 3.31 -7.16
CA ARG A 139 -13.49 4.18 -8.02
C ARG A 139 -12.39 4.86 -7.23
N PRO A 140 -11.36 5.41 -7.91
CA PRO A 140 -10.31 6.19 -7.27
C PRO A 140 -10.87 7.39 -6.48
N LEU A 141 -10.14 7.80 -5.46
CA LEU A 141 -10.48 8.96 -4.63
C LEU A 141 -10.22 10.26 -5.40
N SER A 142 -11.06 11.27 -5.17
CA SER A 142 -10.78 12.61 -5.64
C SER A 142 -9.46 13.13 -5.03
N ARG A 143 -8.79 14.03 -5.75
CA ARG A 143 -7.56 14.67 -5.28
C ARG A 143 -7.69 15.26 -3.88
N LYS A 144 -8.84 15.88 -3.58
CA LYS A 144 -9.13 16.46 -2.26
C LYS A 144 -9.10 15.38 -1.18
N ALA A 145 -9.81 14.27 -1.39
CA ALA A 145 -9.88 13.16 -0.44
C ALA A 145 -8.50 12.49 -0.23
N VAL A 146 -7.70 12.36 -1.30
CA VAL A 146 -6.32 11.87 -1.22
C VAL A 146 -5.48 12.75 -0.31
N LEU A 147 -5.55 14.08 -0.45
CA LEU A 147 -4.76 15.03 0.36
C LEU A 147 -5.24 15.11 1.82
N GLU A 148 -6.53 14.97 2.08
CA GLU A 148 -7.08 14.89 3.44
C GLU A 148 -6.53 13.68 4.20
N GLY A 149 -6.45 12.52 3.54
CA GLY A 149 -5.82 11.32 4.12
C GLY A 149 -4.29 11.44 4.25
N ALA A 150 -3.65 12.11 3.29
CA ALA A 150 -2.19 12.24 3.23
C ALA A 150 -1.60 12.94 4.46
N ALA A 151 -2.23 14.00 4.95
CA ALA A 151 -1.73 14.74 6.12
C ALA A 151 -1.65 13.83 7.37
N ARG A 152 -2.68 13.01 7.60
CA ARG A 152 -2.73 12.05 8.70
C ARG A 152 -1.71 10.93 8.53
N ALA A 153 -1.64 10.35 7.33
CA ALA A 153 -0.69 9.29 7.04
C ALA A 153 0.76 9.76 7.22
N ARG A 154 1.09 10.99 6.79
CA ARG A 154 2.41 11.59 7.00
C ARG A 154 2.72 11.76 8.47
N ALA A 155 1.82 12.35 9.26
CA ALA A 155 2.04 12.56 10.69
C ALA A 155 2.34 11.23 11.41
N ARG A 156 1.57 10.18 11.14
CA ARG A 156 1.79 8.85 11.72
C ARG A 156 3.12 8.22 11.28
N PHE A 157 3.49 8.39 10.02
CA PHE A 157 4.78 7.93 9.50
C PHE A 157 5.95 8.64 10.20
N ASP A 158 5.87 9.95 10.38
CA ASP A 158 6.90 10.75 11.03
C ASP A 158 7.02 10.41 12.53
N GLU A 159 5.89 10.23 13.23
CA GLU A 159 5.84 9.77 14.62
C GLU A 159 6.47 8.38 14.78
N ARG A 160 6.14 7.45 13.87
CA ARG A 160 6.73 6.11 13.86
C ARG A 160 8.26 6.18 13.71
N ASN A 161 8.76 6.93 12.74
CA ASN A 161 10.20 7.08 12.51
C ASN A 161 10.91 7.74 13.71
N THR A 162 10.28 8.71 14.33
CA THR A 162 10.78 9.35 15.56
C THR A 162 10.94 8.32 16.68
N ARG A 163 9.98 7.41 16.88
CA ARG A 163 10.08 6.34 17.89
C ARG A 163 11.26 5.40 17.64
N PHE A 164 11.49 5.01 16.38
CA PHE A 164 12.65 4.19 16.02
C PHE A 164 13.97 4.92 16.31
N SER A 165 14.07 6.18 15.91
CA SER A 165 15.25 7.01 16.15
C SER A 165 15.53 7.18 17.65
N CYS A 166 14.50 7.45 18.46
CA CYS A 166 14.63 7.55 19.91
C CYS A 166 15.07 6.23 20.57
N ALA A 167 14.71 5.09 19.98
CA ALA A 167 15.13 3.77 20.44
C ALA A 167 16.53 3.37 19.94
N GLY A 168 17.23 4.23 19.21
CA GLY A 168 18.51 3.92 18.57
C GLY A 168 18.40 2.85 17.46
N GLN A 169 17.22 2.68 16.88
CA GLN A 169 16.94 1.70 15.84
C GLN A 169 16.76 2.42 14.49
N THR A 170 17.22 1.78 13.43
CA THR A 170 16.92 2.23 12.07
C THR A 170 15.50 1.77 11.70
N PRO A 171 14.64 2.65 11.17
CA PRO A 171 13.35 2.22 10.64
C PRO A 171 13.52 1.13 9.57
N PRO A 172 12.65 0.13 9.51
CA PRO A 172 12.72 -0.91 8.48
C PRO A 172 12.73 -0.29 7.08
N SER A 173 13.64 -0.77 6.22
CA SER A 173 13.63 -0.42 4.80
C SER A 173 12.46 -1.12 4.14
N PHE A 174 11.51 -0.34 3.62
CA PHE A 174 10.33 -0.89 2.94
C PHE A 174 10.66 -1.37 1.51
N VAL A 175 11.79 -0.95 0.93
CA VAL A 175 12.24 -1.37 -0.41
C VAL A 175 12.62 -2.84 -0.40
N GLU A 176 13.42 -3.29 0.56
CA GLU A 176 13.80 -4.70 0.69
C GLU A 176 12.59 -5.61 0.90
N ALA A 177 11.60 -5.15 1.68
CA ALA A 177 10.35 -5.88 1.87
C ALA A 177 9.53 -5.96 0.57
N ALA A 178 9.51 -4.90 -0.23
CA ALA A 178 8.82 -4.86 -1.52
C ALA A 178 9.53 -5.71 -2.58
N GLU A 179 10.87 -5.66 -2.64
CA GLU A 179 11.67 -6.49 -3.56
C GLU A 179 11.56 -7.98 -3.22
N ALA A 180 11.64 -8.36 -1.94
CA ALA A 180 11.42 -9.73 -1.49
C ALA A 180 10.03 -10.24 -1.87
N ALA A 181 9.02 -9.37 -1.86
CA ALA A 181 7.66 -9.70 -2.27
C ALA A 181 7.54 -9.89 -3.79
N MET A 182 8.27 -9.12 -4.59
CA MET A 182 8.31 -9.26 -6.05
C MET A 182 9.01 -10.56 -6.46
N VAL A 183 10.11 -10.91 -5.81
CA VAL A 183 10.89 -12.12 -6.09
C VAL A 183 10.15 -13.41 -5.67
N SER A 184 9.37 -13.37 -4.60
CA SER A 184 8.63 -14.54 -4.10
C SER A 184 7.33 -14.85 -4.86
N GLY A 185 7.01 -14.10 -5.93
CA GLY A 185 5.79 -14.31 -6.71
C GLY A 185 4.48 -14.05 -5.94
N GLY A 186 4.59 -13.49 -4.73
CA GLY A 186 3.48 -13.31 -3.79
C GLY A 186 2.57 -12.12 -4.11
N ILE A 187 2.98 -11.20 -4.99
CA ILE A 187 2.12 -10.10 -5.44
C ILE A 187 1.37 -10.52 -6.71
N ARG A 188 0.61 -11.61 -6.64
CA ARG A 188 -0.54 -11.81 -7.52
C ARG A 188 -1.72 -10.99 -6.97
N ILE A 189 -1.47 -9.72 -6.72
CA ILE A 189 -2.48 -8.84 -6.18
C ILE A 189 -2.83 -7.82 -7.23
N ILE A 190 -4.04 -8.00 -7.74
CA ILE A 190 -4.90 -6.93 -8.28
C ILE A 190 -4.40 -6.24 -9.57
N ALA A 191 -3.18 -6.44 -10.04
CA ALA A 191 -2.85 -6.06 -11.42
C ALA A 191 -3.62 -6.90 -12.46
N ALA A 192 -4.07 -8.11 -12.10
CA ALA A 192 -4.90 -8.95 -12.97
C ALA A 192 -6.41 -8.66 -12.89
N ALA A 193 -6.85 -7.80 -11.97
CA ALA A 193 -8.28 -7.48 -11.80
C ALA A 193 -8.67 -6.12 -12.38
N VAL A 194 -7.71 -5.31 -12.86
CA VAL A 194 -7.99 -4.01 -13.49
C VAL A 194 -7.13 -3.86 -14.76
N ALA A 195 -7.18 -4.83 -15.66
CA ALA A 195 -6.92 -4.54 -17.06
C ALA A 195 -8.15 -3.77 -17.58
N PRO A 196 -8.02 -2.67 -18.32
CA PRO A 196 -9.14 -2.04 -18.99
C PRO A 196 -9.64 -3.05 -20.02
N THR A 197 -10.67 -3.81 -19.69
CA THR A 197 -11.46 -4.52 -20.68
C THR A 197 -12.30 -3.47 -21.38
N GLU A 198 -12.12 -3.40 -22.69
CA GLU A 198 -13.01 -2.66 -23.59
C GLU A 198 -14.48 -2.92 -23.23
N ALA A 199 -15.26 -1.88 -23.33
CA ALA A 199 -16.66 -1.77 -23.02
C ALA A 199 -17.47 -3.07 -23.20
N GLY A 200 -17.83 -3.66 -22.08
CA GLY A 200 -18.86 -4.67 -21.95
C GLY A 200 -19.47 -4.49 -20.57
N GLU A 201 -20.66 -3.93 -20.55
CA GLU A 201 -21.53 -3.87 -19.38
C GLU A 201 -21.60 -5.25 -18.71
N ARG A 202 -20.85 -5.44 -17.63
CA ARG A 202 -21.09 -6.56 -16.72
C ARG A 202 -21.42 -5.97 -15.35
N ASP A 203 -22.66 -6.24 -14.92
CA ASP A 203 -23.20 -6.01 -13.59
C ASP A 203 -22.13 -6.20 -12.50
N ALA A 204 -21.65 -5.11 -11.93
CA ALA A 204 -20.85 -5.10 -10.72
C ALA A 204 -21.78 -5.43 -9.54
N ARG A 205 -22.06 -6.71 -9.34
CA ARG A 205 -22.74 -7.15 -8.12
C ARG A 205 -21.78 -6.91 -6.94
N PRO A 206 -22.26 -6.26 -5.87
CA PRO A 206 -21.47 -6.12 -4.66
C PRO A 206 -21.02 -7.51 -4.18
N ILE A 207 -19.75 -7.64 -3.84
CA ILE A 207 -19.19 -8.91 -3.32
C ILE A 207 -20.00 -9.30 -2.11
N SER A 208 -20.80 -10.36 -2.22
CA SER A 208 -21.67 -10.81 -1.16
C SER A 208 -20.83 -11.37 0.00
N ARG A 209 -21.33 -11.25 1.22
CA ARG A 209 -20.73 -11.87 2.42
C ARG A 209 -20.44 -13.36 2.20
N SER A 210 -21.26 -14.06 1.41
CA SER A 210 -21.03 -15.47 1.04
C SER A 210 -19.79 -15.66 0.18
N ALA A 211 -19.52 -14.79 -0.80
CA ALA A 211 -18.33 -14.89 -1.64
C ALA A 211 -17.03 -14.71 -0.83
N VAL A 212 -17.05 -13.82 0.17
CA VAL A 212 -15.92 -13.63 1.10
C VAL A 212 -15.73 -14.89 1.95
N LEU A 213 -16.81 -15.46 2.51
CA LEU A 213 -16.75 -16.68 3.32
C LEU A 213 -16.27 -17.89 2.51
N GLU A 214 -16.66 -18.01 1.24
CA GLU A 214 -16.16 -19.06 0.34
C GLU A 214 -14.68 -18.89 0.02
N ALA A 215 -14.20 -17.66 -0.15
CA ALA A 215 -12.78 -17.39 -0.37
C ALA A 215 -11.95 -17.78 0.87
N ILE A 216 -12.45 -17.49 2.07
CA ILE A 216 -11.87 -17.89 3.35
C ILE A 216 -11.87 -19.43 3.47
N ALA A 217 -12.98 -20.10 3.14
CA ALA A 217 -13.09 -21.57 3.20
C ALA A 217 -12.09 -22.25 2.25
N ARG A 218 -11.93 -21.73 1.02
CA ARG A 218 -10.91 -22.22 0.06
C ARG A 218 -9.49 -22.05 0.59
N GLY A 219 -9.20 -20.94 1.26
CA GLY A 219 -7.91 -20.69 1.92
C GLY A 219 -7.63 -21.68 3.05
N LYS A 220 -8.63 -21.99 3.88
CA LYS A 220 -8.54 -23.01 4.95
C LYS A 220 -8.30 -24.42 4.39
N ALA A 221 -9.00 -24.79 3.34
CA ALA A 221 -8.83 -26.10 2.69
C ALA A 221 -7.42 -26.31 2.08
N ARG A 222 -6.87 -25.27 1.44
CA ARG A 222 -5.49 -25.31 0.90
C ARG A 222 -4.44 -25.46 2.01
N ARG A 223 -4.64 -24.87 3.16
CA ARG A 223 -3.72 -25.00 4.31
C ARG A 223 -3.80 -26.40 4.95
N GLN A 224 -4.99 -26.95 5.08
CA GLN A 224 -5.17 -28.33 5.58
C GLN A 224 -4.55 -29.37 4.64
N ALA A 225 -4.61 -29.14 3.33
CA ALA A 225 -3.94 -29.98 2.34
C ALA A 225 -2.40 -29.90 2.46
N ARG A 226 -1.83 -28.69 2.64
CA ARG A 226 -0.39 -28.49 2.88
C ARG A 226 0.10 -29.09 4.20
N ALA A 227 -0.70 -29.02 5.25
CA ALA A 227 -0.35 -29.61 6.56
C ALA A 227 -0.32 -31.14 6.55
N LYS A 228 -0.97 -31.78 5.57
CA LYS A 228 -0.99 -33.24 5.37
C LYS A 228 0.10 -33.76 4.44
N ASP A 229 0.87 -32.88 3.79
CA ASP A 229 1.97 -33.26 2.89
C ASP A 229 3.30 -33.27 3.68
N PRO A 230 3.88 -34.45 3.95
CA PRO A 230 5.12 -34.55 4.72
C PRO A 230 6.38 -34.09 3.96
N SER A 231 6.27 -33.71 2.68
CA SER A 231 7.42 -33.29 1.85
C SER A 231 7.81 -31.81 2.01
N THR A 232 7.11 -31.05 2.87
CA THR A 232 7.32 -29.60 3.09
C THR A 232 7.91 -29.26 4.46
N ARG A 233 8.64 -30.18 5.09
CA ARG A 233 9.44 -29.91 6.31
C ARG A 233 10.91 -29.70 6.01
#